data_2277f9928cd97ce49034b0edd45e9a97
#
_entry.id   2277f9928cd97ce49034b0edd45e9a97
#
_cell.length_a   1.000
_cell.length_b   1.000
_cell.length_c   1.000
_cell.angle_alpha   90.00
_cell.angle_beta   90.00
_cell.angle_gamma   90.00
#
_symmetry.space_group_name_H-M   'P 1'
#
loop_
_entity.id
_entity.type
_entity.pdbx_description
1 polymer ?
#
loop_
_entity_poly.entity_id
_entity_poly.type
_entity_poly.pdbx_seq_one_letter_code
_entity_poly.pdbx_strand_id
1 'polypeptide(L)'
;MGNIISVDFKERQIANIKLKQIKFLMKHLPYIKARQKRLKEIHAPKSILDNEVRLIYTYTHRLNRLKEWWYKQMSPEERLLRAIFAPDTAM
;
A
#
# COMPACT_ATOMS: atom_id res chain seq x y z
N MET A 1 -5.26 8.47 33.86
CA MET A 1 -3.98 7.90 33.36
C MET A 1 -4.18 6.63 32.56
N GLY A 2 -4.97 5.69 33.03
CA GLY A 2 -5.23 4.45 32.29
C GLY A 2 -5.85 4.69 30.92
N ASN A 3 -6.70 5.71 30.79
CA ASN A 3 -7.37 6.00 29.54
C ASN A 3 -6.39 6.47 28.46
N ILE A 4 -5.37 7.24 28.84
CA ILE A 4 -4.37 7.73 27.91
C ILE A 4 -3.55 6.56 27.35
N ILE A 5 -3.18 5.63 28.21
CA ILE A 5 -2.44 4.44 27.81
C ILE A 5 -3.28 3.57 26.86
N SER A 6 -4.58 3.44 27.14
CA SER A 6 -5.50 2.67 26.30
C SER A 6 -5.62 3.28 24.91
N VAL A 7 -5.70 4.61 24.82
CA VAL A 7 -5.79 5.31 23.54
C VAL A 7 -4.52 5.08 22.72
N ASP A 8 -3.34 5.24 23.34
CA ASP A 8 -2.07 4.99 22.68
C ASP A 8 -1.95 3.55 22.19
N PHE A 9 -2.43 2.61 22.99
CA PHE A 9 -2.40 1.20 22.63
C PHE A 9 -3.25 0.93 21.39
N LYS A 10 -4.46 1.48 21.35
CA LYS A 10 -5.34 1.33 20.18
C LYS A 10 -4.74 1.95 18.94
N GLU A 11 -4.15 3.13 19.05
CA GLU A 11 -3.50 3.80 17.93
C GLU A 11 -2.33 2.98 17.40
N ARG A 12 -1.53 2.40 18.28
CA ARG A 12 -0.43 1.52 17.87
C ARG A 12 -0.95 0.25 17.18
N GLN A 13 -2.03 -0.32 17.65
CA GLN A 13 -2.63 -1.49 17.00
C GLN A 13 -3.12 -1.15 15.60
N ILE A 14 -3.80 -0.02 15.44
CA ILE A 14 -4.28 0.43 14.14
C ILE A 14 -3.10 0.68 13.21
N ALA A 15 -2.06 1.35 13.70
CA ALA A 15 -0.86 1.59 12.93
C ALA A 15 -0.19 0.29 12.48
N ASN A 16 -0.08 -0.69 13.37
CA ASN A 16 0.51 -1.98 13.04
C ASN A 16 -0.30 -2.73 11.99
N ILE A 17 -1.61 -2.71 12.10
CA ILE A 17 -2.50 -3.34 11.11
C ILE A 17 -2.32 -2.68 9.74
N LYS A 18 -2.32 -1.34 9.70
CA LYS A 18 -2.15 -0.61 8.44
C LYS A 18 -0.77 -0.84 7.83
N LEU A 19 0.28 -0.91 8.65
CA LEU A 19 1.62 -1.23 8.18
C LEU A 19 1.71 -2.63 7.58
N LYS A 20 1.07 -3.60 8.20
CA LYS A 20 0.99 -4.96 7.67
C LYS A 20 0.27 -4.98 6.33
N GLN A 21 -0.80 -4.21 6.20
CA GLN A 21 -1.54 -4.09 4.94
C GLN A 21 -0.67 -3.46 3.86
N ILE A 22 0.08 -2.40 4.18
CA ILE A 22 1.00 -1.78 3.23
C ILE A 22 2.04 -2.80 2.74
N LYS A 23 2.66 -3.51 3.66
CA LYS A 23 3.68 -4.52 3.31
C LYS A 23 3.08 -5.62 2.44
N PHE A 24 1.88 -6.09 2.80
CA PHE A 24 1.18 -7.10 2.02
C PHE A 24 0.91 -6.63 0.60
N LEU A 25 0.37 -5.42 0.44
CA LEU A 25 0.05 -4.87 -0.87
C LEU A 25 1.30 -4.62 -1.70
N MET A 26 2.35 -4.09 -1.09
CA MET A 26 3.62 -3.88 -1.78
C MET A 26 4.24 -5.17 -2.29
N LYS A 27 4.07 -6.25 -1.53
CA LYS A 27 4.57 -7.57 -1.93
C LYS A 27 3.69 -8.22 -2.98
N HIS A 28 2.38 -8.03 -2.87
CA HIS A 28 1.40 -8.73 -3.70
C HIS A 28 1.18 -8.07 -5.07
N LEU A 29 1.25 -6.74 -5.12
CA LEU A 29 1.02 -6.00 -6.37
C LEU A 29 1.92 -6.43 -7.53
N PRO A 30 3.25 -6.56 -7.35
CA PRO A 30 4.10 -7.02 -8.44
C PRO A 30 3.73 -8.41 -8.94
N TYR A 31 3.28 -9.27 -8.03
CA TYR A 31 2.83 -10.61 -8.37
C TYR A 31 1.59 -10.57 -9.25
N ILE A 32 0.61 -9.74 -8.89
CA ILE A 32 -0.61 -9.57 -9.69
C ILE A 32 -0.29 -8.99 -11.06
N LYS A 33 0.60 -8.01 -11.11
CA LYS A 33 1.01 -7.42 -12.39
C LYS A 33 1.71 -8.44 -13.29
N ALA A 34 2.55 -9.30 -12.73
CA ALA A 34 3.20 -10.37 -13.48
C ALA A 34 2.17 -11.37 -14.00
N ARG A 35 1.16 -11.71 -13.19
CA ARG A 35 0.07 -12.58 -13.62
C ARG A 35 -0.73 -11.97 -14.76
N GLN A 36 -1.02 -10.67 -14.68
CA GLN A 36 -1.70 -9.96 -15.76
C GLN A 36 -0.92 -10.05 -17.07
N LYS A 37 0.39 -9.86 -17.00
CA LYS A 37 1.26 -9.95 -18.17
C LYS A 37 1.18 -11.34 -18.82
N ARG A 38 1.24 -12.40 -17.99
CA ARG A 38 1.09 -13.78 -18.50
C ARG A 38 -0.25 -14.01 -19.16
N LEU A 39 -1.33 -13.51 -18.55
CA LEU A 39 -2.67 -13.67 -19.11
C LEU A 39 -2.80 -12.98 -20.46
N LYS A 40 -2.17 -11.84 -20.64
CA LYS A 40 -2.13 -11.17 -21.94
C LYS A 40 -1.35 -11.99 -22.96
N GLU A 41 -0.23 -12.58 -22.56
CA GLU A 41 0.62 -13.38 -23.45
C GLU A 41 -0.11 -14.63 -23.96
N ILE A 42 -0.94 -15.25 -23.14
CA ILE A 42 -1.71 -16.44 -23.52
C ILE A 42 -3.06 -16.09 -24.15
N HIS A 43 -3.32 -14.81 -24.42
CA HIS A 43 -4.58 -14.32 -25.00
C HIS A 43 -5.81 -14.75 -24.19
N ALA A 44 -5.76 -14.56 -22.88
CA ALA A 44 -6.88 -14.87 -22.00
C ALA A 44 -8.13 -14.08 -22.39
N PRO A 45 -9.34 -14.60 -22.09
CA PRO A 45 -10.59 -13.88 -22.38
C PRO A 45 -10.62 -12.49 -21.77
N LYS A 46 -11.27 -11.56 -22.44
CA LYS A 46 -11.37 -10.18 -22.03
C LYS A 46 -11.93 -10.03 -20.61
N SER A 47 -12.91 -10.86 -20.23
CA SER A 47 -13.49 -10.82 -18.90
C SER A 47 -12.47 -11.07 -17.81
N ILE A 48 -11.55 -12.01 -18.04
CA ILE A 48 -10.47 -12.29 -17.09
C ILE A 48 -9.49 -11.14 -17.03
N LEU A 49 -9.11 -10.56 -18.17
CA LEU A 49 -8.21 -9.43 -18.23
C LEU A 49 -8.81 -8.20 -17.54
N ASP A 50 -10.09 -7.96 -17.73
CA ASP A 50 -10.79 -6.84 -17.09
C ASP A 50 -10.81 -7.00 -15.56
N ASN A 51 -11.02 -8.23 -15.09
CA ASN A 51 -10.97 -8.50 -13.65
C ASN A 51 -9.59 -8.25 -13.06
N GLU A 52 -8.54 -8.61 -13.77
CA GLU A 52 -7.16 -8.34 -13.32
C GLU A 52 -6.87 -6.83 -13.28
N VAL A 53 -7.34 -6.08 -14.27
CA VAL A 53 -7.21 -4.63 -14.27
C VAL A 53 -7.90 -4.02 -13.06
N ARG A 54 -9.11 -4.47 -12.75
CA ARG A 54 -9.84 -4.00 -11.58
C ARG A 54 -9.11 -4.33 -10.28
N LEU A 55 -8.56 -5.52 -10.17
CA LEU A 55 -7.79 -5.93 -8.99
C LEU A 55 -6.58 -5.03 -8.79
N ILE A 56 -5.80 -4.81 -9.84
CA ILE A 56 -4.62 -3.95 -9.78
C ILE A 56 -5.03 -2.54 -9.39
N TYR A 57 -6.07 -2.00 -10.00
CA TYR A 57 -6.57 -0.67 -9.68
C TYR A 57 -7.00 -0.57 -8.21
N THR A 58 -7.77 -1.53 -7.74
CA THR A 58 -8.27 -1.54 -6.36
C THR A 58 -7.12 -1.60 -5.36
N TYR A 59 -6.16 -2.50 -5.59
CA TYR A 59 -5.03 -2.65 -4.69
C TYR A 59 -4.11 -1.44 -4.72
N THR A 60 -3.86 -0.88 -5.90
CA THR A 60 -3.05 0.32 -6.05
C THR A 60 -3.68 1.50 -5.32
N HIS A 61 -4.98 1.68 -5.47
CA HIS A 61 -5.71 2.76 -4.81
C HIS A 61 -5.67 2.60 -3.30
N ARG A 62 -5.89 1.40 -2.81
CA ARG A 62 -5.82 1.10 -1.38
C ARG A 62 -4.42 1.35 -0.83
N LEU A 63 -3.41 0.91 -1.55
CA LEU A 63 -2.01 1.14 -1.15
C LEU A 63 -1.68 2.62 -1.09
N ASN A 64 -2.12 3.40 -2.07
CA ASN A 64 -1.88 4.84 -2.10
C ASN A 64 -2.52 5.54 -0.91
N ARG A 65 -3.74 5.16 -0.56
CA ARG A 65 -4.42 5.70 0.62
C ARG A 65 -3.68 5.37 1.91
N LEU A 66 -3.19 4.15 2.03
CA LEU A 66 -2.43 3.73 3.20
C LEU A 66 -1.08 4.47 3.27
N LYS A 67 -0.43 4.68 2.14
CA LYS A 67 0.81 5.46 2.09
C LYS A 67 0.58 6.91 2.48
N GLU A 68 -0.51 7.52 2.03
CA GLU A 68 -0.88 8.86 2.45
C GLU A 68 -1.08 8.95 3.95
N TRP A 69 -1.82 7.99 4.50
CA TRP A 69 -2.02 7.92 5.95
C TRP A 69 -0.68 7.82 6.68
N TRP A 70 0.20 6.93 6.25
CA TRP A 70 1.52 6.78 6.83
C TRP A 70 2.30 8.08 6.74
N TYR A 71 2.32 8.69 5.56
CA TYR A 71 3.05 9.93 5.34
C TYR A 71 2.59 11.03 6.30
N LYS A 72 1.29 11.11 6.56
CA LYS A 72 0.74 12.08 7.50
C LYS A 72 1.12 11.79 8.95
N GLN A 73 1.43 10.54 9.28
CA GLN A 73 1.88 10.17 10.63
C GLN A 73 3.35 10.51 10.88
N MET A 74 4.10 10.77 9.84
CA MET A 74 5.50 11.13 9.97
C MET A 74 5.65 12.57 10.42
N SER A 75 6.72 12.86 11.20
CA SER A 75 7.08 14.22 11.50
C SER A 75 7.53 14.95 10.24
N PRO A 76 7.46 16.29 10.21
CA PRO A 76 7.96 17.06 9.07
C PRO A 76 9.41 16.73 8.73
N GLU A 77 10.23 16.49 9.74
CA GLU A 77 11.64 16.14 9.55
C GLU A 77 11.78 14.78 8.85
N GLU A 78 11.01 13.78 9.25
CA GLU A 78 11.03 12.47 8.62
C GLU A 78 10.56 12.54 7.17
N ARG A 79 9.54 13.35 6.89
CA ARG A 79 9.08 13.56 5.50
C ARG A 79 10.17 14.16 4.65
N LEU A 80 10.87 15.14 5.17
CA LEU A 80 11.96 15.81 4.47
C LEU A 80 13.09 14.83 4.18
N LEU A 81 13.49 14.05 5.19
CA LEU A 81 14.54 13.06 5.02
C LEU A 81 14.19 12.02 3.96
N ARG A 82 12.97 11.54 3.94
CA ARG A 82 12.53 10.60 2.93
C ARG A 82 12.53 11.20 1.53
N ALA A 83 12.10 12.44 1.40
CA ALA A 83 12.12 13.14 0.12
C ALA A 83 13.53 13.29 -0.41
N ILE A 84 14.51 13.50 0.46
CA ILE A 84 15.90 13.67 0.08
C ILE A 84 16.57 12.33 -0.26
N PHE A 85 16.38 11.32 0.60
CA PHE A 85 17.12 10.06 0.50
C PHE A 85 16.45 8.96 -0.34
N ALA A 86 15.16 9.10 -0.62
CA ALA A 86 14.42 8.10 -1.36
C ALA A 86 13.45 8.73 -2.36
N PRO A 87 13.92 9.62 -3.24
CA PRO A 87 13.03 10.29 -4.20
C PRO A 87 12.39 9.31 -5.18
N ASP A 88 13.08 8.24 -5.53
CA ASP A 88 12.60 7.29 -6.53
C ASP A 88 11.50 6.39 -6.00
N THR A 89 11.40 6.22 -4.71
CA THR A 89 10.36 5.39 -4.10
C THR A 89 9.00 6.10 -4.06
N ALA A 90 8.98 7.38 -4.36
CA ALA A 90 7.74 8.14 -4.43
C ALA A 90 6.90 7.77 -5.66
N MET A 91 7.51 7.14 -6.63
CA MET A 91 6.80 6.62 -7.78
C MET A 91 6.31 5.22 -7.51
#